data_799189f47506fd91cd0b650910920076
#
_entry.id   799189f47506fd91cd0b650910920076
#
_cell.length_a   1.000
_cell.length_b   1.000
_cell.length_c   1.000
_cell.angle_alpha   90.00
_cell.angle_beta   90.00
_cell.angle_gamma   90.00
#
_symmetry.space_group_name_H-M   'P 1'
#
loop_
_entity.id
_entity.type
_entity.pdbx_description
1 polymer ?
#
loop_
_entity_poly.entity_id
_entity_poly.type
_entity_poly.pdbx_seq_one_letter_code
_entity_poly.pdbx_strand_id
1 'polypeptide(L)'
;MASVRDLADLYLVAIRTGNSGDDATGMFRNDDMIGEVYVGPYVTLAPETSFALVENDSPVGYGLCVLDTETFYTAAKQSWWPMLQEKYSNLAQYVDSEWLIHEIFNPSSSPLEILDEYPSHGHIDLLPHVQGLGWGRRMMATMENALRDLGSPGFHLRVSQYNERGLKFYAALGYQELLHRDSEVIVGKRLDHE
;
A
#
# COMPACT_ATOMS: atom_id res chain seq x y z
N MET A 1 0.70 -1.98 -15.96
CA MET A 1 0.09 -2.87 -14.94
C MET A 1 1.18 -3.68 -14.28
N ALA A 2 1.13 -3.81 -12.95
CA ALA A 2 1.98 -4.74 -12.22
C ALA A 2 1.40 -6.16 -12.31
N SER A 3 2.25 -7.16 -12.20
CA SER A 3 1.87 -8.58 -12.27
C SER A 3 2.65 -9.40 -11.26
N VAL A 4 2.24 -10.63 -11.03
CA VAL A 4 2.96 -11.56 -10.14
C VAL A 4 4.41 -11.85 -10.59
N ARG A 5 4.75 -11.57 -11.83
CA ARG A 5 6.13 -11.69 -12.33
C ARG A 5 7.04 -10.57 -11.82
N ASP A 6 6.46 -9.45 -11.43
CA ASP A 6 7.17 -8.28 -10.95
C ASP A 6 7.35 -8.30 -9.42
N LEU A 7 6.77 -9.29 -8.70
CA LEU A 7 6.71 -9.31 -7.23
C LEU A 7 8.08 -9.17 -6.58
N ALA A 8 9.11 -9.86 -7.07
CA ALA A 8 10.45 -9.79 -6.48
C ALA A 8 11.02 -8.36 -6.52
N ASP A 9 10.88 -7.68 -7.67
CA ASP A 9 11.35 -6.30 -7.83
C ASP A 9 10.48 -5.31 -7.07
N LEU A 10 9.16 -5.53 -7.00
CA LEU A 10 8.25 -4.71 -6.21
C LEU A 10 8.51 -4.86 -4.70
N TYR A 11 8.91 -6.04 -4.23
CA TYR A 11 9.34 -6.26 -2.84
C TYR A 11 10.64 -5.51 -2.54
N LEU A 12 11.58 -5.43 -3.51
CA LEU A 12 12.77 -4.57 -3.38
C LEU A 12 12.41 -3.09 -3.28
N VAL A 13 11.39 -2.63 -4.01
CA VAL A 13 10.88 -1.26 -3.83
C VAL A 13 10.30 -1.09 -2.43
N ALA A 14 9.47 -2.03 -1.97
CA ALA A 14 8.82 -1.98 -0.67
C ALA A 14 9.84 -1.90 0.48
N ILE A 15 10.87 -2.75 0.49
CA ILE A 15 11.91 -2.71 1.55
C ILE A 15 12.72 -1.42 1.50
N ARG A 16 13.06 -0.91 0.31
CA ARG A 16 13.85 0.32 0.14
C ARG A 16 13.09 1.61 0.45
N THR A 17 11.81 1.52 0.72
CA THR A 17 10.93 2.65 1.09
C THR A 17 10.15 2.39 2.37
N GLY A 18 10.36 1.23 2.99
CA GLY A 18 9.52 0.69 4.08
C GLY A 18 9.67 1.38 5.44
N ASN A 19 10.69 2.21 5.62
CA ASN A 19 10.89 2.98 6.86
C ASN A 19 10.36 4.41 6.69
N SER A 20 9.03 4.55 6.61
CA SER A 20 8.36 5.86 6.41
C SER A 20 8.88 6.62 5.19
N GLY A 21 9.22 5.88 4.12
CA GLY A 21 9.77 6.39 2.87
C GLY A 21 11.30 6.31 2.75
N ASP A 22 11.99 5.88 3.81
CA ASP A 22 13.43 5.60 3.81
C ASP A 22 13.70 4.09 3.69
N ASP A 23 14.97 3.72 3.46
CA ASP A 23 15.39 2.34 3.28
C ASP A 23 15.29 1.55 4.61
N ALA A 24 14.59 0.42 4.57
CA ALA A 24 14.42 -0.51 5.68
C ALA A 24 15.23 -1.80 5.50
N THR A 25 16.15 -1.87 4.53
CA THR A 25 16.97 -3.05 4.27
C THR A 25 17.74 -3.48 5.52
N GLY A 26 17.62 -4.75 5.88
CA GLY A 26 18.26 -5.31 7.06
C GLY A 26 17.60 -4.96 8.40
N MET A 27 16.49 -4.22 8.41
CA MET A 27 15.71 -3.97 9.64
C MET A 27 14.87 -5.19 10.05
N PHE A 28 14.59 -6.09 9.11
CA PHE A 28 13.79 -7.28 9.32
C PHE A 28 14.63 -8.53 9.07
N ARG A 29 14.29 -9.62 9.75
CA ARG A 29 14.98 -10.90 9.52
C ARG A 29 14.78 -11.44 8.10
N ASN A 30 13.68 -11.10 7.47
CA ASN A 30 13.41 -11.39 6.07
C ASN A 30 12.93 -10.10 5.40
N ASP A 31 13.72 -9.55 4.50
CA ASP A 31 13.45 -8.30 3.79
C ASP A 31 12.19 -8.38 2.90
N ASP A 32 11.76 -9.60 2.51
CA ASP A 32 10.53 -9.79 1.73
C ASP A 32 9.25 -9.55 2.55
N MET A 33 9.30 -9.63 3.90
CA MET A 33 8.11 -9.57 4.75
C MET A 33 7.26 -8.32 4.48
N ILE A 34 7.89 -7.17 4.32
CA ILE A 34 7.16 -5.92 4.09
C ILE A 34 6.43 -5.95 2.73
N GLY A 35 7.08 -6.51 1.71
CA GLY A 35 6.47 -6.72 0.40
C GLY A 35 5.34 -7.75 0.43
N GLU A 36 5.49 -8.83 1.21
CA GLU A 36 4.46 -9.85 1.39
C GLU A 36 3.23 -9.32 2.11
N VAL A 37 3.38 -8.34 3.00
CA VAL A 37 2.26 -7.71 3.70
C VAL A 37 1.59 -6.62 2.84
N TYR A 38 2.38 -5.74 2.22
CA TYR A 38 1.86 -4.51 1.62
C TYR A 38 1.84 -4.48 0.08
N VAL A 39 2.42 -5.48 -0.60
CA VAL A 39 2.46 -5.53 -2.08
C VAL A 39 1.81 -6.79 -2.62
N GLY A 40 2.21 -7.94 -2.10
CA GLY A 40 1.79 -9.25 -2.61
C GLY A 40 0.29 -9.43 -2.70
N PRO A 41 -0.51 -9.12 -1.66
CA PRO A 41 -1.96 -9.29 -1.72
C PRO A 41 -2.61 -8.42 -2.80
N TYR A 42 -2.15 -7.18 -3.01
CA TYR A 42 -2.71 -6.28 -4.03
C TYR A 42 -2.45 -6.81 -5.44
N VAL A 43 -1.20 -7.12 -5.75
CA VAL A 43 -0.82 -7.63 -7.08
C VAL A 43 -1.51 -8.97 -7.40
N THR A 44 -1.82 -9.76 -6.37
CA THR A 44 -2.44 -11.08 -6.54
C THR A 44 -3.97 -11.02 -6.58
N LEU A 45 -4.60 -10.19 -5.74
CA LEU A 45 -6.05 -10.17 -5.54
C LEU A 45 -6.74 -9.00 -6.28
N ALA A 46 -5.98 -7.95 -6.66
CA ALA A 46 -6.47 -6.79 -7.40
C ALA A 46 -5.49 -6.37 -8.51
N PRO A 47 -5.12 -7.29 -9.44
CA PRO A 47 -4.14 -7.01 -10.49
C PRO A 47 -4.57 -5.88 -11.44
N GLU A 48 -5.89 -5.67 -11.63
CA GLU A 48 -6.47 -4.65 -12.51
C GLU A 48 -6.27 -3.21 -11.98
N THR A 49 -5.94 -3.06 -10.70
CA THR A 49 -5.68 -1.76 -10.06
C THR A 49 -4.28 -1.68 -9.45
N SER A 50 -3.39 -2.59 -9.88
CA SER A 50 -1.99 -2.63 -9.49
C SER A 50 -1.10 -2.13 -10.62
N PHE A 51 -0.29 -1.10 -10.34
CA PHE A 51 0.55 -0.41 -11.33
C PHE A 51 2.01 -0.42 -10.88
N ALA A 52 2.93 -0.57 -11.84
CA ALA A 52 4.36 -0.40 -11.64
C ALA A 52 4.90 0.80 -12.43
N LEU A 53 5.76 1.59 -11.81
CA LEU A 53 6.65 2.52 -12.50
C LEU A 53 7.90 1.75 -12.89
N VAL A 54 8.22 1.72 -14.19
CA VAL A 54 9.34 0.93 -14.72
C VAL A 54 10.39 1.86 -15.33
N GLU A 55 11.65 1.61 -15.03
CA GLU A 55 12.82 2.24 -15.63
C GLU A 55 13.80 1.14 -16.05
N ASN A 56 14.25 1.14 -17.33
CA ASN A 56 15.15 0.13 -17.89
C ASN A 56 14.69 -1.32 -17.61
N ASP A 57 13.41 -1.59 -17.86
CA ASP A 57 12.74 -2.89 -17.66
C ASP A 57 12.64 -3.38 -16.21
N SER A 58 12.98 -2.55 -15.22
CA SER A 58 12.86 -2.88 -13.80
C SER A 58 11.89 -1.95 -13.08
N PRO A 59 11.01 -2.46 -12.19
CA PRO A 59 10.19 -1.65 -11.32
C PRO A 59 11.04 -0.76 -10.40
N VAL A 60 10.72 0.54 -10.41
CA VAL A 60 11.33 1.56 -9.54
C VAL A 60 10.30 2.25 -8.65
N GLY A 61 9.08 1.75 -8.68
CA GLY A 61 7.96 2.21 -7.87
C GLY A 61 6.69 1.46 -8.20
N TYR A 62 5.70 1.62 -7.34
CA TYR A 62 4.37 1.06 -7.54
C TYR A 62 3.27 2.01 -7.05
N GLY A 63 2.07 1.82 -7.59
CA GLY A 63 0.82 2.32 -7.07
C GLY A 63 -0.17 1.17 -7.07
N LEU A 64 -0.59 0.75 -5.88
CA LEU A 64 -1.45 -0.41 -5.65
C LEU A 64 -2.73 0.09 -5.01
N CYS A 65 -3.88 -0.23 -5.60
CA CYS A 65 -5.15 0.14 -5.00
C CYS A 65 -6.20 -0.96 -5.21
N VAL A 66 -7.26 -0.86 -4.45
CA VAL A 66 -8.41 -1.77 -4.53
C VAL A 66 -9.69 -0.96 -4.63
N LEU A 67 -10.66 -1.48 -5.37
CA LEU A 67 -11.96 -0.83 -5.55
C LEU A 67 -12.75 -0.79 -4.25
N ASP A 68 -12.78 -1.92 -3.53
CA ASP A 68 -13.58 -2.09 -2.32
C ASP A 68 -12.75 -2.75 -1.21
N THR A 69 -12.58 -2.02 -0.12
CA THR A 69 -11.75 -2.39 1.02
C THR A 69 -12.23 -3.67 1.71
N GLU A 70 -13.53 -3.80 1.94
CA GLU A 70 -14.08 -4.95 2.68
C GLU A 70 -13.99 -6.24 1.85
N THR A 71 -14.31 -6.15 0.56
CA THR A 71 -14.15 -7.28 -0.37
C THR A 71 -12.70 -7.73 -0.44
N PHE A 72 -11.76 -6.79 -0.55
CA PHE A 72 -10.32 -7.10 -0.59
C PHE A 72 -9.84 -7.79 0.69
N TYR A 73 -10.15 -7.23 1.87
CA TYR A 73 -9.76 -7.85 3.14
C TYR A 73 -10.40 -9.21 3.36
N THR A 74 -11.66 -9.40 2.90
CA THR A 74 -12.33 -10.69 2.94
C THR A 74 -11.59 -11.73 2.09
N ALA A 75 -11.21 -11.39 0.86
CA ALA A 75 -10.43 -12.26 -0.02
C ALA A 75 -9.04 -12.57 0.55
N ALA A 76 -8.35 -11.55 1.07
CA ALA A 76 -7.03 -11.71 1.69
C ALA A 76 -7.10 -12.60 2.94
N LYS A 77 -8.14 -12.48 3.75
CA LYS A 77 -8.38 -13.33 4.93
C LYS A 77 -8.59 -14.79 4.56
N GLN A 78 -9.17 -15.06 3.39
CA GLN A 78 -9.44 -16.43 2.95
C GLN A 78 -8.23 -17.09 2.27
N SER A 79 -7.36 -16.34 1.61
CA SER A 79 -6.33 -16.91 0.74
C SER A 79 -4.91 -16.44 1.06
N TRP A 80 -4.69 -15.18 1.42
CA TRP A 80 -3.35 -14.60 1.56
C TRP A 80 -2.79 -14.74 2.98
N TRP A 81 -3.51 -14.27 3.98
CA TRP A 81 -3.05 -14.30 5.36
C TRP A 81 -2.80 -15.71 5.91
N PRO A 82 -3.63 -16.74 5.65
CA PRO A 82 -3.34 -18.10 6.12
C PRO A 82 -2.01 -18.64 5.62
N MET A 83 -1.64 -18.34 4.38
CA MET A 83 -0.34 -18.74 3.79
C MET A 83 0.84 -18.07 4.52
N LEU A 84 0.73 -16.77 4.82
CA LEU A 84 1.77 -16.06 5.57
C LEU A 84 1.83 -16.52 7.04
N GLN A 85 0.70 -16.76 7.67
CA GLN A 85 0.62 -17.29 9.04
C GLN A 85 1.29 -18.65 9.16
N GLU A 86 1.13 -19.53 8.18
CA GLU A 86 1.86 -20.80 8.11
C GLU A 86 3.36 -20.57 7.93
N LYS A 87 3.75 -19.72 6.95
CA LYS A 87 5.16 -19.39 6.65
C LYS A 87 5.89 -18.83 7.87
N TYR A 88 5.23 -17.94 8.63
CA TYR A 88 5.80 -17.23 9.77
C TYR A 88 5.38 -17.80 11.14
N SER A 89 4.94 -19.05 11.20
CA SER A 89 4.44 -19.71 12.42
C SER A 89 5.50 -19.83 13.54
N ASN A 90 6.79 -19.87 13.22
CA ASN A 90 7.86 -19.90 14.21
C ASN A 90 8.23 -18.47 14.67
N LEU A 91 7.37 -17.86 15.48
CA LEU A 91 7.44 -16.45 15.90
C LEU A 91 8.75 -16.08 16.60
N ALA A 92 9.38 -17.02 17.33
CA ALA A 92 10.63 -16.78 18.05
C ALA A 92 11.80 -16.35 17.14
N GLN A 93 11.70 -16.57 15.83
CA GLN A 93 12.71 -16.17 14.87
C GLN A 93 12.57 -14.72 14.38
N TYR A 94 11.46 -14.04 14.68
CA TYR A 94 11.07 -12.76 14.09
C TYR A 94 10.89 -11.63 15.11
N VAL A 95 11.68 -11.65 16.20
CA VAL A 95 11.62 -10.61 17.26
C VAL A 95 11.88 -9.20 16.70
N ASP A 96 12.73 -9.06 15.70
CA ASP A 96 13.05 -7.77 15.07
C ASP A 96 11.96 -7.31 14.08
N SER A 97 10.94 -8.13 13.88
CA SER A 97 9.84 -7.89 12.91
C SER A 97 8.46 -7.92 13.61
N GLU A 98 8.42 -7.63 14.89
CA GLU A 98 7.23 -7.82 15.75
C GLU A 98 5.97 -7.16 15.17
N TRP A 99 6.05 -5.94 14.66
CA TRP A 99 4.90 -5.25 14.09
C TRP A 99 4.39 -5.86 12.78
N LEU A 100 5.30 -6.38 11.91
CA LEU A 100 4.90 -7.10 10.69
C LEU A 100 4.27 -8.45 11.04
N ILE A 101 4.81 -9.16 12.01
CA ILE A 101 4.23 -10.39 12.54
C ILE A 101 2.84 -10.10 13.12
N HIS A 102 2.70 -9.01 13.89
CA HIS A 102 1.37 -8.62 14.39
C HIS A 102 0.41 -8.37 13.25
N GLU A 103 0.81 -7.67 12.19
CA GLU A 103 -0.03 -7.41 11.02
C GLU A 103 -0.43 -8.70 10.29
N ILE A 104 0.48 -9.67 10.14
CA ILE A 104 0.18 -10.97 9.52
C ILE A 104 -0.88 -11.76 10.32
N PHE A 105 -0.78 -11.76 11.64
CA PHE A 105 -1.69 -12.55 12.51
C PHE A 105 -2.96 -11.79 12.88
N ASN A 106 -2.93 -10.47 12.86
CA ASN A 106 -4.04 -9.58 13.17
C ASN A 106 -4.14 -8.46 12.12
N PRO A 107 -4.48 -8.77 10.86
CA PRO A 107 -4.47 -7.79 9.79
C PRO A 107 -5.35 -6.58 10.11
N SER A 108 -4.74 -5.41 10.06
CA SER A 108 -5.44 -4.14 10.26
C SER A 108 -6.38 -3.86 9.10
N SER A 109 -7.58 -3.37 9.41
CA SER A 109 -8.54 -2.91 8.40
C SER A 109 -8.79 -1.41 8.56
N SER A 110 -9.24 -0.78 7.49
CA SER A 110 -9.70 0.60 7.56
C SER A 110 -10.97 0.72 8.40
N PRO A 111 -11.17 1.86 9.09
CA PRO A 111 -12.37 2.10 9.89
C PRO A 111 -13.64 2.06 9.04
N LEU A 112 -14.67 1.36 9.49
CA LEU A 112 -15.92 1.22 8.75
C LEU A 112 -16.61 2.56 8.49
N GLU A 113 -16.46 3.52 9.42
CA GLU A 113 -17.09 4.83 9.36
C GLU A 113 -16.71 5.69 8.13
N ILE A 114 -15.59 5.37 7.47
CA ILE A 114 -15.17 6.10 6.28
C ILE A 114 -15.50 5.37 4.98
N LEU A 115 -15.83 4.08 5.03
CA LEU A 115 -15.90 3.23 3.84
C LEU A 115 -17.12 3.55 2.96
N ASP A 116 -18.18 4.10 3.50
CA ASP A 116 -19.35 4.53 2.70
C ASP A 116 -18.97 5.61 1.69
N GLU A 117 -18.07 6.52 2.06
CA GLU A 117 -17.63 7.62 1.21
C GLU A 117 -16.30 7.36 0.51
N TYR A 118 -15.44 6.54 1.11
CA TYR A 118 -14.08 6.23 0.64
C TYR A 118 -13.84 4.72 0.64
N PRO A 119 -14.59 3.93 -0.16
CA PRO A 119 -14.48 2.47 -0.14
C PRO A 119 -13.14 1.94 -0.66
N SER A 120 -12.47 2.70 -1.53
CA SER A 120 -11.20 2.28 -2.12
C SER A 120 -10.02 2.69 -1.25
N HIS A 121 -8.98 1.82 -1.18
CA HIS A 121 -7.73 2.17 -0.52
C HIS A 121 -6.51 1.71 -1.32
N GLY A 122 -5.31 2.17 -0.93
CA GLY A 122 -4.10 1.77 -1.63
C GLY A 122 -2.80 2.22 -1.00
N HIS A 123 -1.70 1.91 -1.70
CA HIS A 123 -0.33 2.24 -1.35
C HIS A 123 0.41 2.78 -2.57
N ILE A 124 1.34 3.70 -2.34
CA ILE A 124 2.26 4.20 -3.36
C ILE A 124 3.66 4.34 -2.77
N ASP A 125 4.63 3.72 -3.42
CA ASP A 125 6.03 3.88 -3.08
C ASP A 125 6.87 4.03 -4.34
N LEU A 126 7.83 4.94 -4.28
CA LEU A 126 8.77 5.25 -5.36
C LEU A 126 10.18 5.29 -4.80
N LEU A 127 11.13 4.65 -5.49
CA LEU A 127 12.54 4.73 -5.12
C LEU A 127 13.04 6.18 -5.11
N PRO A 128 14.01 6.54 -4.24
CA PRO A 128 14.45 7.92 -4.05
C PRO A 128 14.87 8.64 -5.33
N HIS A 129 15.53 7.95 -6.27
CA HIS A 129 16.03 8.56 -7.49
C HIS A 129 14.95 8.99 -8.49
N VAL A 130 13.72 8.46 -8.37
CA VAL A 130 12.59 8.87 -9.22
C VAL A 130 11.61 9.81 -8.49
N GLN A 131 11.87 10.12 -7.22
CA GLN A 131 11.08 11.10 -6.48
C GLN A 131 11.39 12.53 -6.90
N GLY A 132 10.45 13.46 -6.66
CA GLY A 132 10.61 14.87 -7.04
C GLY A 132 10.48 15.16 -8.54
N LEU A 133 10.37 14.13 -9.38
CA LEU A 133 10.26 14.24 -10.85
C LEU A 133 8.79 14.24 -11.35
N GLY A 134 7.83 14.32 -10.44
CA GLY A 134 6.39 14.33 -10.77
C GLY A 134 5.76 12.95 -10.94
N TRP A 135 6.54 11.85 -10.83
CA TRP A 135 6.02 10.50 -10.98
C TRP A 135 5.00 10.10 -9.93
N GLY A 136 5.18 10.54 -8.67
CA GLY A 136 4.18 10.31 -7.62
C GLY A 136 2.82 10.90 -7.97
N ARG A 137 2.76 12.13 -8.46
CA ARG A 137 1.51 12.75 -8.92
C ARG A 137 0.88 11.98 -10.07
N ARG A 138 1.68 11.54 -11.04
CA ARG A 138 1.17 10.75 -12.18
C ARG A 138 0.66 9.39 -11.73
N MET A 139 1.34 8.72 -10.82
CA MET A 139 0.91 7.43 -10.28
C MET A 139 -0.41 7.57 -9.53
N MET A 140 -0.53 8.57 -8.64
CA MET A 140 -1.80 8.86 -7.95
C MET A 140 -2.94 9.13 -8.93
N ALA A 141 -2.70 9.94 -9.96
CA ALA A 141 -3.70 10.20 -11.00
C ALA A 141 -4.09 8.91 -11.77
N THR A 142 -3.14 8.01 -12.02
CA THR A 142 -3.43 6.70 -12.65
C THR A 142 -4.33 5.85 -11.78
N MET A 143 -4.04 5.76 -10.47
CA MET A 143 -4.87 5.02 -9.51
C MET A 143 -6.26 5.64 -9.38
N GLU A 144 -6.34 6.96 -9.18
CA GLU A 144 -7.60 7.71 -9.06
C GLU A 144 -8.48 7.53 -10.31
N ASN A 145 -7.90 7.59 -11.51
CA ASN A 145 -8.64 7.38 -12.75
C ASN A 145 -9.15 5.94 -12.86
N ALA A 146 -8.32 4.95 -12.58
CA ALA A 146 -8.73 3.55 -12.62
C ALA A 146 -9.89 3.27 -11.63
N LEU A 147 -9.79 3.81 -10.42
CA LEU A 147 -10.86 3.67 -9.42
C LEU A 147 -12.13 4.40 -9.83
N ARG A 148 -12.01 5.60 -10.42
CA ARG A 148 -13.14 6.37 -10.94
C ARG A 148 -13.84 5.62 -12.09
N ASP A 149 -13.08 5.06 -13.02
CA ASP A 149 -13.61 4.28 -14.15
C ASP A 149 -14.34 3.02 -13.67
N LEU A 150 -13.96 2.47 -12.52
CA LEU A 150 -14.63 1.36 -11.85
C LEU A 150 -15.80 1.80 -10.95
N GLY A 151 -16.08 3.10 -10.85
CA GLY A 151 -17.23 3.64 -10.13
C GLY A 151 -17.00 3.92 -8.63
N SER A 152 -15.74 3.97 -8.16
CA SER A 152 -15.46 4.34 -6.77
C SER A 152 -15.82 5.80 -6.48
N PRO A 153 -16.58 6.11 -5.43
CA PRO A 153 -16.88 7.48 -5.02
C PRO A 153 -15.73 8.15 -4.28
N GLY A 154 -14.78 7.38 -3.73
CA GLY A 154 -13.71 7.95 -2.93
C GLY A 154 -12.57 6.97 -2.65
N PHE A 155 -11.39 7.55 -2.46
CA PHE A 155 -10.14 6.83 -2.25
C PHE A 155 -9.47 7.32 -0.97
N HIS A 156 -9.01 6.39 -0.12
CA HIS A 156 -8.28 6.72 1.11
C HIS A 156 -6.95 6.01 1.18
N LEU A 157 -6.02 6.58 1.97
CA LEU A 157 -4.72 6.01 2.26
C LEU A 157 -4.45 6.13 3.77
N ARG A 158 -3.77 5.11 4.30
CA ARG A 158 -3.28 5.10 5.68
C ARG A 158 -1.81 5.50 5.67
N VAL A 159 -1.47 6.55 6.39
CA VAL A 159 -0.15 7.17 6.36
C VAL A 159 0.39 7.23 7.78
N SER A 160 1.63 6.78 8.00
CA SER A 160 2.28 6.98 9.30
C SER A 160 2.29 8.47 9.66
N GLN A 161 1.90 8.82 10.89
CA GLN A 161 1.95 10.21 11.37
C GLN A 161 3.38 10.80 11.31
N TYR A 162 4.40 9.96 11.31
CA TYR A 162 5.81 10.37 11.21
C TYR A 162 6.26 10.59 9.77
N ASN A 163 5.47 10.19 8.77
CA ASN A 163 5.75 10.45 7.36
C ASN A 163 5.23 11.84 6.94
N GLU A 164 5.84 12.89 7.51
CA GLU A 164 5.45 14.28 7.21
C GLU A 164 5.54 14.59 5.70
N ARG A 165 6.50 14.00 4.99
CA ARG A 165 6.67 14.20 3.55
C ARG A 165 5.48 13.61 2.78
N GLY A 166 5.05 12.41 3.14
CA GLY A 166 3.85 11.78 2.57
C GLY A 166 2.58 12.59 2.85
N LEU A 167 2.38 13.04 4.09
CA LEU A 167 1.22 13.84 4.45
C LEU A 167 1.15 15.16 3.64
N LYS A 168 2.29 15.88 3.50
CA LYS A 168 2.38 17.09 2.67
C LYS A 168 2.12 16.79 1.19
N PHE A 169 2.60 15.65 0.69
CA PHE A 169 2.37 15.22 -0.68
C PHE A 169 0.88 14.96 -0.95
N TYR A 170 0.18 14.22 -0.09
CA TYR A 170 -1.25 13.96 -0.25
C TYR A 170 -2.08 15.22 -0.12
N ALA A 171 -1.77 16.08 0.84
CA ALA A 171 -2.44 17.39 0.97
C ALA A 171 -2.31 18.25 -0.31
N ALA A 172 -1.11 18.25 -0.94
CA ALA A 172 -0.87 18.94 -2.22
C ALA A 172 -1.62 18.32 -3.43
N LEU A 173 -2.16 17.11 -3.28
CA LEU A 173 -3.03 16.43 -4.25
C LEU A 173 -4.52 16.59 -3.96
N GLY A 174 -4.88 17.32 -2.90
CA GLY A 174 -6.26 17.56 -2.51
C GLY A 174 -6.86 16.49 -1.59
N TYR A 175 -6.04 15.62 -1.03
CA TYR A 175 -6.48 14.71 0.03
C TYR A 175 -6.67 15.49 1.33
N GLN A 176 -7.72 15.13 2.07
CA GLN A 176 -8.05 15.70 3.37
C GLN A 176 -7.83 14.66 4.46
N GLU A 177 -7.48 15.09 5.66
CA GLU A 177 -7.46 14.20 6.82
C GLU A 177 -8.89 13.80 7.16
N LEU A 178 -9.14 12.49 7.19
CA LEU A 178 -10.43 11.91 7.56
C LEU A 178 -10.43 11.49 9.02
N LEU A 179 -9.32 10.91 9.48
CA LEU A 179 -9.18 10.35 10.82
C LEU A 179 -7.73 10.36 11.26
N HIS A 180 -7.49 10.67 12.54
CA HIS A 180 -6.18 10.55 13.18
C HIS A 180 -6.25 9.51 14.30
N ARG A 181 -5.42 8.51 14.24
CA ARG A 181 -5.26 7.47 15.25
C ARG A 181 -3.80 7.40 15.70
N ASP A 182 -3.55 6.84 16.88
CA ASP A 182 -2.27 6.83 17.62
C ASP A 182 -0.97 6.93 16.80
N SER A 183 -0.82 6.16 15.73
CA SER A 183 0.40 6.11 14.91
C SER A 183 0.16 6.41 13.43
N GLU A 184 -1.10 6.63 13.02
CA GLU A 184 -1.47 6.84 11.62
C GLU A 184 -2.47 7.98 11.43
N VAL A 185 -2.40 8.57 10.24
CA VAL A 185 -3.37 9.51 9.71
C VAL A 185 -4.03 8.87 8.50
N ILE A 186 -5.36 8.83 8.46
CA ILE A 186 -6.10 8.40 7.29
C ILE A 186 -6.47 9.64 6.50
N VAL A 187 -6.00 9.69 5.25
CA VAL A 187 -6.30 10.77 4.32
C VAL A 187 -7.19 10.25 3.19
N GLY A 188 -8.13 11.06 2.72
CA GLY A 188 -9.05 10.66 1.66
C GLY A 188 -9.37 11.77 0.68
N LYS A 189 -9.79 11.36 -0.50
CA LYS A 189 -10.21 12.23 -1.60
C LYS A 189 -11.44 11.65 -2.28
N ARG A 190 -12.47 12.49 -2.49
CA ARG A 190 -13.61 12.12 -3.32
C ARG A 190 -13.18 11.99 -4.78
N LEU A 191 -13.70 10.97 -5.45
CA LEU A 191 -13.45 10.70 -6.85
C LEU A 191 -14.73 11.05 -7.64
N ASP A 192 -15.14 12.32 -7.60
CA ASP A 192 -16.36 12.76 -8.26
C ASP A 192 -16.29 12.47 -9.77
N HIS A 193 -17.39 11.98 -10.32
CA HIS A 193 -17.59 11.88 -11.77
C HIS A 193 -17.95 13.28 -12.27
N GLU A 194 -17.10 13.86 -13.12
CA GLU A 194 -17.47 15.05 -13.89
C GLU A 194 -18.52 14.70 -14.97
#